data_a64d82d6af80dea5392ea0d20c38fc39
#
_entry.id   a64d82d6af80dea5392ea0d20c38fc39
#
_cell.length_a   1.000
_cell.length_b   1.000
_cell.length_c   1.000
_cell.angle_alpha   90.00
_cell.angle_beta   90.00
_cell.angle_gamma   90.00
#
_symmetry.space_group_name_H-M   'P 1'
#
loop_
_entity.id
_entity.type
_entity.pdbx_description
1 polymer ?
#
loop_
_entity_poly.entity_id
_entity_poly.type
_entity_poly.pdbx_seq_one_letter_code
_entity_poly.pdbx_strand_id
1 'polypeptide(L)'
;MHKNIFLVSLLFVSFFSIYSSRASTKVVLIAGKDSHGTNAHNWGEGVDLLSDALANQSGLDIQTVIHKGGWPEDPSLFNNAATVVILSDGGGRHPINKSLDQFDALAEKGVGLVCVHYAVEVPKGAPGDMLKKWLGGYFEVFWSVNPHWTADFKTLPKHPITRGVQPF
;
A
#
# COMPACT_ATOMS: atom_id res chain seq x y z
N MET A 1 40.76 42.20 -55.85
CA MET A 1 40.95 41.69 -54.49
C MET A 1 39.55 41.49 -53.89
N HIS A 2 39.07 40.23 -53.89
CA HIS A 2 37.76 39.88 -53.33
C HIS A 2 38.04 39.25 -51.93
N LYS A 3 37.52 39.88 -50.88
CA LYS A 3 37.60 39.35 -49.50
C LYS A 3 36.37 38.48 -49.25
N ASN A 4 36.53 37.16 -49.17
CA ASN A 4 35.50 36.24 -48.75
C ASN A 4 35.36 36.29 -47.22
N ILE A 5 34.19 36.75 -46.75
CA ILE A 5 33.84 36.72 -45.33
C ILE A 5 33.13 35.38 -45.10
N PHE A 6 33.80 34.46 -44.37
CA PHE A 6 33.20 33.22 -43.86
C PHE A 6 32.36 33.53 -42.63
N LEU A 7 31.05 33.39 -42.75
CA LEU A 7 30.11 33.50 -41.61
C LEU A 7 30.04 32.12 -40.95
N VAL A 8 30.64 32.00 -39.78
CA VAL A 8 30.53 30.77 -38.94
C VAL A 8 29.26 30.92 -38.11
N SER A 9 28.17 30.22 -38.48
CA SER A 9 26.97 30.08 -37.64
C SER A 9 27.21 29.09 -36.51
N LEU A 10 27.30 29.57 -35.29
CA LEU A 10 27.34 28.79 -34.08
C LEU A 10 25.93 28.28 -33.74
N LEU A 11 25.65 27.00 -34.00
CA LEU A 11 24.39 26.36 -33.57
C LEU A 11 24.47 26.07 -32.07
N PHE A 12 23.77 26.86 -31.28
CA PHE A 12 23.56 26.58 -29.83
C PHE A 12 22.47 25.50 -29.71
N VAL A 13 22.87 24.24 -29.50
CA VAL A 13 21.94 23.17 -29.14
C VAL A 13 21.72 23.23 -27.64
N SER A 14 20.59 23.84 -27.24
CA SER A 14 20.15 23.85 -25.87
C SER A 14 19.63 22.46 -25.49
N PHE A 15 20.38 21.69 -24.75
CA PHE A 15 19.90 20.47 -24.11
C PHE A 15 18.90 20.84 -23.00
N PHE A 16 17.60 20.84 -23.33
CA PHE A 16 16.56 20.83 -22.32
C PHE A 16 16.54 19.44 -21.68
N SER A 17 17.16 19.28 -20.52
CA SER A 17 16.96 18.11 -19.67
C SER A 17 15.53 18.15 -19.18
N ILE A 18 14.66 17.31 -19.79
CA ILE A 18 13.30 17.07 -19.30
C ILE A 18 13.45 16.26 -18.02
N TYR A 19 13.51 16.95 -16.88
CA TYR A 19 13.31 16.32 -15.60
C TYR A 19 11.84 15.87 -15.55
N SER A 20 11.60 14.61 -15.89
CA SER A 20 10.31 13.97 -15.62
C SER A 20 10.18 13.88 -14.11
N SER A 21 9.44 14.79 -13.51
CA SER A 21 9.02 14.68 -12.11
C SER A 21 8.18 13.40 -12.01
N ARG A 22 8.74 12.36 -11.40
CA ARG A 22 8.00 11.15 -11.11
C ARG A 22 6.91 11.52 -10.12
N ALA A 23 5.65 11.31 -10.49
CA ALA A 23 4.54 11.59 -9.58
C ALA A 23 4.71 10.73 -8.32
N SER A 24 4.52 11.36 -7.16
CA SER A 24 4.55 10.70 -5.86
C SER A 24 3.55 9.56 -5.81
N THR A 25 3.95 8.41 -5.27
CA THR A 25 3.08 7.24 -5.10
C THR A 25 2.25 7.39 -3.84
N LYS A 26 0.95 7.59 -3.99
CA LYS A 26 0.04 7.73 -2.85
C LYS A 26 -0.34 6.37 -2.27
N VAL A 27 -0.09 6.19 -0.97
CA VAL A 27 -0.48 5.02 -0.19
C VAL A 27 -1.47 5.44 0.89
N VAL A 28 -2.66 4.85 0.89
CA VAL A 28 -3.69 5.10 1.91
C VAL A 28 -3.57 4.03 2.98
N LEU A 29 -3.35 4.45 4.23
CA LEU A 29 -3.23 3.59 5.40
C LEU A 29 -4.51 3.68 6.22
N ILE A 30 -5.20 2.57 6.41
CA ILE A 30 -6.45 2.49 7.17
C ILE A 30 -6.22 1.69 8.45
N ALA A 31 -6.45 2.33 9.60
CA ALA A 31 -6.51 1.66 10.89
C ALA A 31 -7.94 1.28 11.24
N GLY A 32 -8.16 0.05 11.65
CA GLY A 32 -9.38 -0.35 12.35
C GLY A 32 -9.51 0.36 13.69
N LYS A 33 -10.56 0.01 14.43
CA LYS A 33 -10.71 0.45 15.83
C LYS A 33 -9.80 -0.38 16.71
N ASP A 34 -9.10 0.27 17.63
CA ASP A 34 -8.24 -0.41 18.62
C ASP A 34 -9.04 -1.44 19.43
N SER A 35 -8.38 -2.51 19.82
CA SER A 35 -9.02 -3.64 20.46
C SER A 35 -8.09 -4.37 21.43
N HIS A 36 -8.65 -5.34 22.20
CA HIS A 36 -7.93 -6.23 23.10
C HIS A 36 -7.18 -5.55 24.28
N GLY A 37 -7.59 -4.35 24.67
CA GLY A 37 -7.03 -3.62 25.80
C GLY A 37 -5.81 -2.77 25.44
N THR A 38 -5.25 -2.14 26.45
CA THR A 38 -4.12 -1.19 26.29
C THR A 38 -2.89 -1.89 25.70
N ASN A 39 -2.34 -1.34 24.65
CA ASN A 39 -1.11 -1.78 23.97
C ASN A 39 -1.20 -3.17 23.31
N ALA A 40 -2.39 -3.76 23.14
CA ALA A 40 -2.51 -5.05 22.48
C ALA A 40 -2.70 -4.90 20.96
N HIS A 41 -3.79 -4.29 20.53
CA HIS A 41 -4.08 -4.01 19.11
C HIS A 41 -4.29 -2.52 18.91
N ASN A 42 -3.19 -1.77 18.93
CA ASN A 42 -3.18 -0.34 18.70
C ASN A 42 -2.97 -0.05 17.20
N TRP A 43 -4.03 -0.22 16.43
CA TRP A 43 -4.00 -0.08 14.98
C TRP A 43 -3.65 1.35 14.54
N GLY A 44 -4.08 2.34 15.34
CA GLY A 44 -3.80 3.73 15.08
C GLY A 44 -2.32 4.07 15.13
N GLU A 45 -1.57 3.56 16.11
CA GLU A 45 -0.11 3.71 16.17
C GLU A 45 0.60 2.84 15.13
N GLY A 46 0.02 1.67 14.83
CA GLY A 46 0.55 0.78 13.79
C GLY A 46 0.61 1.43 12.42
N VAL A 47 -0.42 2.17 12.01
CA VAL A 47 -0.39 2.90 10.73
C VAL A 47 0.53 4.11 10.77
N ASP A 48 0.68 4.78 11.91
CA ASP A 48 1.67 5.86 12.07
C ASP A 48 3.10 5.31 11.85
N LEU A 49 3.43 4.19 12.48
CA LEU A 49 4.74 3.54 12.31
C LEU A 49 4.99 3.11 10.86
N LEU A 50 3.98 2.56 10.18
CA LEU A 50 4.09 2.21 8.76
C LEU A 50 4.29 3.44 7.88
N SER A 51 3.59 4.53 8.18
CA SER A 51 3.75 5.80 7.48
C SER A 51 5.18 6.32 7.59
N ASP A 52 5.72 6.34 8.80
CA ASP A 52 7.10 6.77 9.06
C ASP A 52 8.12 5.86 8.36
N ALA A 53 7.91 4.55 8.39
CA ALA A 53 8.77 3.60 7.70
C ALA A 53 8.75 3.79 6.17
N LEU A 54 7.60 4.08 5.57
CA LEU A 54 7.48 4.34 4.14
C LEU A 54 8.10 5.68 3.75
N ALA A 55 7.91 6.72 4.55
CA ALA A 55 8.48 8.05 4.31
C ALA A 55 10.02 8.05 4.33
N ASN A 56 10.63 7.15 5.11
CA ASN A 56 12.08 7.04 5.26
C ASN A 56 12.75 6.12 4.22
N GLN A 57 12.01 5.60 3.23
CA GLN A 57 12.60 4.76 2.18
C GLN A 57 13.37 5.59 1.15
N SER A 58 14.67 5.34 1.04
CA SER A 58 15.50 6.02 0.03
C SER A 58 15.14 5.60 -1.38
N GLY A 59 15.04 6.55 -2.29
CA GLY A 59 14.80 6.31 -3.71
C GLY A 59 13.34 6.05 -4.09
N LEU A 60 12.41 6.16 -3.13
CA LEU A 60 10.97 6.10 -3.35
C LEU A 60 10.34 7.44 -2.98
N ASP A 61 9.50 7.97 -3.86
CA ASP A 61 8.66 9.13 -3.58
C ASP A 61 7.27 8.63 -3.20
N ILE A 62 7.05 8.45 -1.89
CA ILE A 62 5.81 7.91 -1.32
C ILE A 62 5.13 8.99 -0.50
N GLN A 63 3.87 9.24 -0.78
CA GLN A 63 2.97 10.05 0.03
C GLN A 63 1.99 9.15 0.75
N THR A 64 2.00 9.15 2.07
CA THR A 64 1.03 8.42 2.89
C THR A 64 -0.14 9.31 3.28
N VAL A 65 -1.33 8.73 3.31
CA VAL A 65 -2.55 9.35 3.86
C VAL A 65 -3.14 8.38 4.86
N ILE A 66 -3.29 8.82 6.11
CA ILE A 66 -3.76 7.97 7.21
C ILE A 66 -5.22 8.26 7.50
N HIS A 67 -6.01 7.20 7.66
CA HIS A 67 -7.35 7.23 8.21
C HIS A 67 -7.47 6.24 9.37
N LYS A 68 -8.01 6.69 10.51
CA LYS A 68 -8.15 5.88 11.73
C LYS A 68 -9.61 5.68 12.10
N GLY A 69 -9.91 4.52 12.70
CA GLY A 69 -11.23 4.21 13.22
C GLY A 69 -12.15 3.44 12.28
N GLY A 70 -11.62 2.90 11.19
CA GLY A 70 -12.37 2.08 10.25
C GLY A 70 -12.28 2.55 8.81
N TRP A 71 -13.24 2.17 7.97
CA TRP A 71 -13.28 2.59 6.57
C TRP A 71 -13.71 4.06 6.45
N PRO A 72 -13.04 4.89 5.64
CA PRO A 72 -13.40 6.30 5.48
C PRO A 72 -14.75 6.46 4.78
N GLU A 73 -15.54 7.40 5.27
CA GLU A 73 -16.81 7.78 4.64
C GLU A 73 -16.60 8.61 3.37
N ASP A 74 -15.58 9.46 3.37
CA ASP A 74 -15.24 10.30 2.21
C ASP A 74 -14.42 9.50 1.17
N PRO A 75 -15.01 9.19 0.00
CA PRO A 75 -14.32 8.44 -1.04
C PRO A 75 -13.17 9.24 -1.70
N SER A 76 -13.13 10.56 -1.53
CA SER A 76 -12.09 11.40 -2.12
C SER A 76 -10.70 11.09 -1.55
N LEU A 77 -10.64 10.50 -0.36
CA LEU A 77 -9.40 10.03 0.27
C LEU A 77 -8.64 9.03 -0.62
N PHE A 78 -9.34 8.28 -1.46
CA PHE A 78 -8.74 7.32 -2.39
C PHE A 78 -8.33 7.90 -3.75
N ASN A 79 -8.60 9.19 -4.00
CA ASN A 79 -8.21 9.81 -5.26
C ASN A 79 -6.70 9.68 -5.50
N ASN A 80 -6.33 9.14 -6.66
CA ASN A 80 -4.94 8.88 -7.06
C ASN A 80 -4.18 7.91 -6.13
N ALA A 81 -4.88 7.11 -5.31
CA ALA A 81 -4.23 6.09 -4.51
C ALA A 81 -3.66 4.99 -5.44
N ALA A 82 -2.42 4.60 -5.19
CA ALA A 82 -1.80 3.43 -5.81
C ALA A 82 -2.09 2.16 -5.00
N THR A 83 -2.24 2.31 -3.68
CA THR A 83 -2.41 1.17 -2.77
C THR A 83 -3.19 1.60 -1.54
N VAL A 84 -4.03 0.69 -1.04
CA VAL A 84 -4.68 0.77 0.27
C VAL A 84 -4.08 -0.31 1.17
N VAL A 85 -3.63 0.08 2.35
CA VAL A 85 -3.11 -0.83 3.39
C VAL A 85 -4.09 -0.81 4.56
N ILE A 86 -4.54 -1.97 5.00
CA ILE A 86 -5.49 -2.10 6.12
C ILE A 86 -4.79 -2.80 7.28
N LEU A 87 -4.74 -2.14 8.43
CA LEU A 87 -4.38 -2.69 9.73
C LEU A 87 -5.63 -2.74 10.60
N SER A 88 -6.14 -3.92 10.90
CA SER A 88 -7.38 -4.03 11.69
C SER A 88 -7.58 -5.42 12.27
N ASP A 89 -8.54 -5.52 13.19
CA ASP A 89 -9.18 -6.79 13.48
C ASP A 89 -9.88 -7.35 12.24
N GLY A 90 -10.03 -8.66 12.23
CA GLY A 90 -10.77 -9.40 11.23
C GLY A 90 -12.23 -9.63 11.58
N GLY A 91 -12.80 -10.60 10.89
CA GLY A 91 -14.17 -11.07 11.08
C GLY A 91 -15.21 -9.99 10.83
N GLY A 92 -16.26 -9.98 11.65
CA GLY A 92 -17.36 -9.03 11.54
C GLY A 92 -16.98 -7.56 11.75
N ARG A 93 -15.81 -7.29 12.35
CA ARG A 93 -15.31 -5.93 12.61
C ARG A 93 -14.39 -5.40 11.53
N HIS A 94 -14.08 -6.21 10.53
CA HIS A 94 -13.21 -5.78 9.43
C HIS A 94 -13.79 -4.55 8.73
N PRO A 95 -13.02 -3.46 8.57
CA PRO A 95 -13.53 -2.19 8.06
C PRO A 95 -14.10 -2.28 6.64
N ILE A 96 -13.59 -3.21 5.81
CA ILE A 96 -14.02 -3.33 4.42
C ILE A 96 -15.40 -3.98 4.23
N ASN A 97 -15.93 -4.68 5.25
CA ASN A 97 -17.15 -5.48 5.10
C ASN A 97 -18.37 -4.72 4.57
N LYS A 98 -18.45 -3.42 4.85
CA LYS A 98 -19.54 -2.55 4.41
C LYS A 98 -19.21 -1.70 3.18
N SER A 99 -18.03 -1.91 2.59
CA SER A 99 -17.49 -1.06 1.52
C SER A 99 -16.89 -1.88 0.38
N LEU A 100 -17.40 -3.11 0.20
CA LEU A 100 -16.89 -4.05 -0.81
C LEU A 100 -16.96 -3.45 -2.22
N ASP A 101 -18.12 -2.91 -2.61
CA ASP A 101 -18.31 -2.33 -3.94
C ASP A 101 -17.42 -1.09 -4.16
N GLN A 102 -17.21 -0.31 -3.08
CA GLN A 102 -16.33 0.86 -3.16
C GLN A 102 -14.89 0.44 -3.42
N PHE A 103 -14.38 -0.57 -2.71
CA PHE A 103 -13.02 -1.05 -2.96
C PHE A 103 -12.93 -1.81 -4.28
N ASP A 104 -13.95 -2.56 -4.68
CA ASP A 104 -13.96 -3.25 -5.97
C ASP A 104 -13.76 -2.27 -7.13
N ALA A 105 -14.48 -1.15 -7.09
CA ALA A 105 -14.29 -0.08 -8.08
C ALA A 105 -12.90 0.56 -8.06
N LEU A 106 -12.20 0.54 -6.93
CA LEU A 106 -10.79 0.97 -6.84
C LEU A 106 -9.85 -0.10 -7.41
N ALA A 107 -10.08 -1.37 -7.07
CA ALA A 107 -9.29 -2.50 -7.57
C ALA A 107 -9.37 -2.62 -9.10
N GLU A 108 -10.55 -2.40 -9.68
CA GLU A 108 -10.73 -2.36 -11.16
C GLU A 108 -9.93 -1.23 -11.83
N LYS A 109 -9.61 -0.17 -11.10
CA LYS A 109 -8.71 0.91 -11.55
C LYS A 109 -7.24 0.62 -11.30
N GLY A 110 -6.91 -0.56 -10.76
CA GLY A 110 -5.55 -0.99 -10.49
C GLY A 110 -5.01 -0.59 -9.11
N VAL A 111 -5.86 -0.12 -8.18
CA VAL A 111 -5.43 0.15 -6.81
C VAL A 111 -5.14 -1.15 -6.09
N GLY A 112 -3.93 -1.30 -5.54
CA GLY A 112 -3.50 -2.47 -4.79
C GLY A 112 -4.14 -2.55 -3.40
N LEU A 113 -4.24 -3.76 -2.84
CA LEU A 113 -4.67 -4.01 -1.47
C LEU A 113 -3.58 -4.74 -0.69
N VAL A 114 -3.29 -4.27 0.51
CA VAL A 114 -2.44 -4.95 1.49
C VAL A 114 -3.22 -5.10 2.78
N CYS A 115 -3.37 -6.33 3.25
CA CYS A 115 -3.97 -6.65 4.53
C CYS A 115 -2.89 -7.08 5.52
N VAL A 116 -2.86 -6.44 6.68
CA VAL A 116 -1.86 -6.72 7.72
C VAL A 116 -2.56 -7.29 8.94
N HIS A 117 -1.96 -8.32 9.52
CA HIS A 117 -2.44 -9.02 10.71
C HIS A 117 -3.83 -9.66 10.42
N TYR A 118 -4.82 -9.46 11.27
CA TYR A 118 -6.16 -10.00 11.09
C TYR A 118 -6.99 -9.36 9.96
N ALA A 119 -6.48 -8.35 9.30
CA ALA A 119 -7.14 -7.81 8.09
C ALA A 119 -7.22 -8.83 6.93
N VAL A 120 -6.63 -10.00 7.04
CA VAL A 120 -6.82 -11.12 6.09
C VAL A 120 -8.04 -11.98 6.44
N GLU A 121 -8.64 -11.79 7.62
CA GLU A 121 -9.76 -12.59 8.11
C GLU A 121 -11.07 -11.84 7.91
N VAL A 122 -11.96 -12.39 7.11
CA VAL A 122 -13.28 -11.82 6.84
C VAL A 122 -14.37 -12.90 6.94
N PRO A 123 -15.65 -12.51 7.10
CA PRO A 123 -16.74 -13.46 7.07
C PRO A 123 -16.83 -14.21 5.74
N LYS A 124 -17.29 -15.46 5.79
CA LYS A 124 -17.67 -16.23 4.61
C LYS A 124 -18.75 -15.52 3.79
N GLY A 125 -18.79 -15.77 2.49
CA GLY A 125 -19.72 -15.14 1.56
C GLY A 125 -19.09 -13.91 0.88
N ALA A 126 -19.87 -12.85 0.66
CA ALA A 126 -19.42 -11.72 -0.15
C ALA A 126 -18.06 -11.14 0.28
N PRO A 127 -17.75 -10.89 1.57
CA PRO A 127 -16.43 -10.40 1.95
C PRO A 127 -15.30 -11.37 1.58
N GLY A 128 -15.48 -12.67 1.83
CA GLY A 128 -14.49 -13.70 1.49
C GLY A 128 -14.30 -13.85 -0.02
N ASP A 129 -15.37 -13.79 -0.78
CA ASP A 129 -15.32 -13.88 -2.24
C ASP A 129 -14.59 -12.68 -2.85
N MET A 130 -14.79 -11.48 -2.28
CA MET A 130 -14.09 -10.29 -2.73
C MET A 130 -12.60 -10.32 -2.35
N LEU A 131 -12.23 -10.76 -1.15
CA LEU A 131 -10.81 -10.93 -0.80
C LEU A 131 -10.12 -11.98 -1.69
N LYS A 132 -10.80 -13.07 -2.06
CA LYS A 132 -10.29 -14.01 -3.07
C LYS A 132 -10.03 -13.32 -4.42
N LYS A 133 -10.95 -12.47 -4.87
CA LYS A 133 -10.81 -11.71 -6.12
C LYS A 133 -9.60 -10.78 -6.07
N TRP A 134 -9.41 -10.05 -4.95
CA TRP A 134 -8.39 -9.00 -4.85
C TRP A 134 -7.01 -9.52 -4.43
N LEU A 135 -6.95 -10.51 -3.52
CA LEU A 135 -5.71 -11.02 -2.90
C LEU A 135 -5.38 -12.45 -3.31
N GLY A 136 -6.32 -13.17 -3.92
CA GLY A 136 -6.18 -14.59 -4.22
C GLY A 136 -6.55 -15.52 -3.06
N GLY A 137 -6.90 -15.01 -1.89
CA GLY A 137 -7.29 -15.78 -0.71
C GLY A 137 -7.71 -14.93 0.46
N TYR A 138 -8.28 -15.54 1.48
CA TYR A 138 -8.61 -14.92 2.75
C TYR A 138 -8.57 -15.96 3.87
N PHE A 139 -8.53 -15.52 5.11
CA PHE A 139 -8.74 -16.38 6.26
C PHE A 139 -10.22 -16.36 6.65
N GLU A 140 -10.85 -17.52 6.70
CA GLU A 140 -12.27 -17.62 7.08
C GLU A 140 -12.41 -17.62 8.60
N VAL A 141 -13.37 -16.84 9.12
CA VAL A 141 -13.68 -16.79 10.55
C VAL A 141 -13.92 -18.20 11.10
N PHE A 142 -13.44 -18.47 12.31
CA PHE A 142 -13.43 -19.75 13.03
C PHE A 142 -12.44 -20.82 12.53
N TRP A 143 -11.61 -20.50 11.56
CA TRP A 143 -10.53 -21.38 11.12
C TRP A 143 -9.15 -20.96 11.64
N SER A 144 -9.07 -19.78 12.30
CA SER A 144 -7.82 -19.28 12.86
C SER A 144 -7.40 -20.07 14.09
N VAL A 145 -6.11 -20.30 14.18
CA VAL A 145 -5.42 -20.77 15.39
C VAL A 145 -4.28 -19.81 15.67
N ASN A 146 -3.96 -19.61 16.94
CA ASN A 146 -2.82 -18.78 17.37
C ASN A 146 -1.69 -19.70 17.85
N PRO A 147 -0.94 -20.35 16.97
CA PRO A 147 0.16 -21.20 17.37
C PRO A 147 1.31 -20.34 17.89
N HIS A 148 1.90 -20.78 19.00
CA HIS A 148 3.17 -20.23 19.48
C HIS A 148 4.31 -21.07 18.92
N TRP A 149 5.17 -20.47 18.11
CA TRP A 149 6.30 -21.14 17.50
C TRP A 149 7.43 -20.16 17.22
N THR A 150 8.65 -20.67 17.07
CA THR A 150 9.79 -19.87 16.65
C THR A 150 9.82 -19.86 15.13
N ALA A 151 9.66 -18.68 14.54
CA ALA A 151 9.81 -18.52 13.11
C ALA A 151 11.30 -18.56 12.74
N ASP A 152 11.63 -19.34 11.71
CA ASP A 152 13.00 -19.46 11.18
C ASP A 152 12.93 -19.50 9.66
N PHE A 153 13.05 -18.35 9.03
CA PHE A 153 12.99 -18.18 7.57
C PHE A 153 14.40 -18.25 6.98
N LYS A 154 14.93 -19.46 6.82
CA LYS A 154 16.28 -19.70 6.29
C LYS A 154 16.43 -19.34 4.82
N THR A 155 15.34 -19.46 4.07
CA THR A 155 15.32 -19.17 2.63
C THR A 155 14.08 -18.37 2.29
N LEU A 156 14.23 -17.38 1.44
CA LEU A 156 13.13 -16.58 0.92
C LEU A 156 12.98 -16.82 -0.59
N PRO A 157 11.75 -16.87 -1.14
CA PRO A 157 11.54 -16.99 -2.57
C PRO A 157 12.15 -15.78 -3.29
N LYS A 158 12.68 -16.00 -4.51
CA LYS A 158 13.15 -14.89 -5.36
C LYS A 158 11.93 -14.16 -5.93
N HIS A 159 11.53 -13.08 -5.29
CA HIS A 159 10.35 -12.29 -5.65
C HIS A 159 10.60 -10.79 -5.43
N PRO A 160 9.95 -9.88 -6.16
CA PRO A 160 10.08 -8.43 -5.89
C PRO A 160 9.80 -8.03 -4.44
N ILE A 161 8.84 -8.70 -3.76
CA ILE A 161 8.49 -8.44 -2.35
C ILE A 161 9.63 -8.80 -1.40
N THR A 162 10.45 -9.80 -1.74
CA THR A 162 11.58 -10.24 -0.89
C THR A 162 12.89 -9.58 -1.25
N ARG A 163 12.88 -8.60 -2.16
CA ARG A 163 14.10 -7.89 -2.55
C ARG A 163 14.68 -7.12 -1.36
N GLY A 164 15.93 -7.43 -0.99
CA GLY A 164 16.62 -6.80 0.13
C GLY A 164 16.28 -7.40 1.51
N VAL A 165 15.29 -8.29 1.58
CA VAL A 165 14.98 -9.01 2.83
C VAL A 165 16.01 -10.11 3.03
N GLN A 166 16.64 -10.14 4.20
CA GLN A 166 17.56 -11.21 4.62
C GLN A 166 16.79 -12.30 5.36
N PRO A 167 17.26 -13.54 5.36
CA PRO A 167 16.74 -14.60 6.24
C PRO A 167 16.75 -14.16 7.70
N PHE A 168 15.72 -14.53 8.48
CA PHE A 168 15.55 -14.13 9.87
C PHE A 168 14.78 -15.17 10.68
#